data_0b1a4fa37ba2f7b086d5a412d84b4849
#
_entry.id   0b1a4fa37ba2f7b086d5a412d84b4849
#
_cell.length_a   1.000
_cell.length_b   1.000
_cell.length_c   1.000
_cell.angle_alpha   90.00
_cell.angle_beta   90.00
_cell.angle_gamma   90.00
#
_symmetry.space_group_name_H-M   'P 1'
#
loop_
_entity.id
_entity.type
_entity.pdbx_description
1 polymer ?
#
loop_
_entity_poly.entity_id
_entity_poly.type
_entity_poly.pdbx_seq_one_letter_code
_entity_poly.pdbx_strand_id
1 'polypeptide(L)'
;MPAIAIPLAGLTVIATLIGGRVGLKFSGQLPTLLALTGGVVVAVALLDVLPEGIRGVDDANLATVLVAAGFLGFFLVERLLVLHNRDEALATLAGERVGILGAAGLSVHSFLDGLGIGFAFGVNSTTGLLVFIAVVSHDFADGLNTVSYVLRQSGNRRAAARWLTIDALAPLLGAIVGSLVAISEHNLGYVLCIYCGIFLYIGACDLLPEAHAQSSWTRVGLTALGFALIFAVTRVAGV
;
A
#
# COMPACT_ATOMS: atom_id res chain seq x y z
N MET A 1 18.75 3.36 17.45
CA MET A 1 19.13 2.70 16.20
C MET A 1 18.40 3.25 14.95
N PRO A 2 17.98 4.52 14.93
CA PRO A 2 17.29 5.12 13.77
C PRO A 2 18.16 5.21 12.52
N ALA A 3 19.49 5.15 12.66
CA ALA A 3 20.42 5.28 11.53
C ALA A 3 20.30 4.18 10.47
N ILE A 4 19.74 3.00 10.79
CA ILE A 4 19.56 1.88 9.86
C ILE A 4 18.21 1.99 9.12
N ALA A 5 17.19 2.58 9.74
CA ALA A 5 15.86 2.74 9.14
C ALA A 5 15.92 3.52 7.81
N ILE A 6 16.69 4.62 7.78
CA ILE A 6 16.77 5.51 6.62
C ILE A 6 17.39 4.81 5.38
N PRO A 7 18.57 4.15 5.45
CA PRO A 7 19.09 3.42 4.29
C PRO A 7 18.21 2.25 3.86
N LEU A 8 17.54 1.56 4.77
CA LEU A 8 16.58 0.51 4.40
C LEU A 8 15.35 1.09 3.70
N ALA A 9 14.80 2.19 4.19
CA ALA A 9 13.75 2.93 3.47
C ALA A 9 14.24 3.43 2.09
N GLY A 10 15.53 3.62 1.86
CA GLY A 10 16.09 3.87 0.53
C GLY A 10 15.96 2.70 -0.43
N LEU A 11 15.87 1.45 0.06
CA LEU A 11 15.63 0.27 -0.78
C LEU A 11 14.17 0.19 -1.22
N THR A 12 13.22 0.63 -0.40
CA THR A 12 11.81 0.69 -0.78
C THR A 12 11.61 1.64 -1.96
N VAL A 13 12.30 2.78 -1.98
CA VAL A 13 12.32 3.71 -3.14
C VAL A 13 12.65 2.98 -4.44
N ILE A 14 13.66 2.11 -4.40
CA ILE A 14 14.10 1.36 -5.59
C ILE A 14 13.02 0.37 -6.03
N ALA A 15 12.40 -0.36 -5.09
CA ALA A 15 11.34 -1.33 -5.38
C ALA A 15 10.13 -0.63 -6.02
N THR A 16 9.65 0.47 -5.44
CA THR A 16 8.55 1.30 -5.95
C THR A 16 8.86 1.83 -7.36
N LEU A 17 10.07 2.37 -7.58
CA LEU A 17 10.47 2.87 -8.91
C LEU A 17 10.54 1.77 -9.96
N ILE A 18 10.99 0.56 -9.61
CA ILE A 18 11.00 -0.59 -10.52
C ILE A 18 9.57 -0.98 -10.88
N GLY A 19 8.69 -1.13 -9.89
CA GLY A 19 7.28 -1.45 -10.09
C GLY A 19 6.59 -0.44 -11.02
N GLY A 20 6.75 0.85 -10.75
CA GLY A 20 6.18 1.90 -11.58
C GLY A 20 6.74 1.93 -13.02
N ARG A 21 8.04 1.66 -13.21
CA ARG A 21 8.62 1.54 -14.56
C ARG A 21 8.04 0.34 -15.31
N VAL A 22 7.81 -0.78 -14.64
CA VAL A 22 7.11 -1.94 -15.20
C VAL A 22 5.69 -1.55 -15.62
N GLY A 23 4.93 -0.86 -14.77
CA GLY A 23 3.60 -0.33 -15.09
C GLY A 23 3.60 0.60 -16.30
N LEU A 24 4.56 1.53 -16.38
CA LEU A 24 4.72 2.42 -17.54
C LEU A 24 5.07 1.66 -18.82
N LYS A 25 5.93 0.65 -18.73
CA LYS A 25 6.38 -0.13 -19.89
C LYS A 25 5.30 -1.08 -20.41
N PHE A 26 4.57 -1.73 -19.51
CA PHE A 26 3.56 -2.75 -19.82
C PHE A 26 2.12 -2.24 -19.60
N SER A 27 1.87 -0.96 -19.89
CA SER A 27 0.57 -0.32 -19.66
C SER A 27 -0.62 -1.03 -20.36
N GLY A 28 -0.39 -1.76 -21.43
CA GLY A 28 -1.42 -2.58 -22.07
C GLY A 28 -1.78 -3.87 -21.32
N GLN A 29 -1.02 -4.25 -20.28
CA GLN A 29 -1.23 -5.46 -19.49
C GLN A 29 -1.56 -5.15 -18.01
N LEU A 30 -1.95 -3.91 -17.72
CA LEU A 30 -2.24 -3.46 -16.35
C LEU A 30 -3.18 -4.40 -15.58
N PRO A 31 -4.33 -4.88 -16.12
CA PRO A 31 -5.19 -5.79 -15.37
C PRO A 31 -4.51 -7.09 -14.95
N THR A 32 -3.56 -7.59 -15.77
CA THR A 32 -2.78 -8.79 -15.46
C THR A 32 -1.77 -8.54 -14.34
N LEU A 33 -1.13 -7.37 -14.35
CA LEU A 33 -0.21 -6.97 -13.30
C LEU A 33 -0.95 -6.69 -11.98
N LEU A 34 -2.11 -6.01 -12.06
CA LEU A 34 -2.97 -5.74 -10.90
C LEU A 34 -3.51 -7.03 -10.26
N ALA A 35 -3.70 -8.11 -11.03
CA ALA A 35 -4.09 -9.40 -10.47
C ALA A 35 -3.03 -9.94 -9.50
N LEU A 36 -1.75 -9.86 -9.87
CA LEU A 36 -0.65 -10.27 -9.01
C LEU A 36 -0.54 -9.37 -7.78
N THR A 37 -0.49 -8.06 -7.99
CA THR A 37 -0.28 -7.09 -6.91
C THR A 37 -1.48 -6.97 -5.97
N GLY A 38 -2.71 -7.12 -6.45
CA GLY A 38 -3.90 -7.18 -5.60
C GLY A 38 -3.87 -8.39 -4.66
N GLY A 39 -3.38 -9.55 -5.14
CA GLY A 39 -3.15 -10.71 -4.29
C GLY A 39 -2.07 -10.46 -3.23
N VAL A 40 -0.99 -9.76 -3.59
CA VAL A 40 0.08 -9.35 -2.66
C VAL A 40 -0.49 -8.45 -1.56
N VAL A 41 -1.19 -7.37 -1.92
CA VAL A 41 -1.71 -6.38 -0.96
C VAL A 41 -2.69 -7.01 0.04
N VAL A 42 -3.64 -7.85 -0.44
CA VAL A 42 -4.57 -8.54 0.47
C VAL A 42 -3.83 -9.52 1.38
N ALA A 43 -2.83 -10.22 0.87
CA ALA A 43 -2.05 -11.15 1.68
C ALA A 43 -1.21 -10.43 2.74
N VAL A 44 -0.57 -9.31 2.42
CA VAL A 44 0.16 -8.46 3.38
C VAL A 44 -0.79 -8.00 4.48
N ALA A 45 -1.97 -7.48 4.12
CA ALA A 45 -2.96 -7.03 5.10
C ALA A 45 -3.32 -8.13 6.10
N LEU A 46 -3.60 -9.34 5.62
CA LEU A 46 -4.14 -10.44 6.45
C LEU A 46 -3.07 -11.28 7.14
N LEU A 47 -1.92 -11.49 6.51
CA LEU A 47 -0.92 -12.45 6.97
C LEU A 47 0.27 -11.81 7.69
N ASP A 48 0.41 -10.49 7.57
CA ASP A 48 1.53 -9.75 8.13
C ASP A 48 1.04 -8.60 9.04
N VAL A 49 0.40 -7.59 8.47
CA VAL A 49 0.00 -6.38 9.21
C VAL A 49 -1.04 -6.68 10.30
N LEU A 50 -2.05 -7.51 10.01
CA LEU A 50 -3.11 -7.83 10.96
C LEU A 50 -2.60 -8.59 12.20
N PRO A 51 -1.80 -9.68 12.07
CA PRO A 51 -1.25 -10.38 13.22
C PRO A 51 -0.38 -9.49 14.10
N GLU A 52 0.46 -8.64 13.48
CA GLU A 52 1.31 -7.70 14.22
C GLU A 52 0.49 -6.64 14.95
N GLY A 53 -0.52 -6.07 14.29
CA GLY A 53 -1.45 -5.12 14.89
C GLY A 53 -2.17 -5.71 16.10
N ILE A 54 -2.71 -6.94 15.99
CA ILE A 54 -3.39 -7.63 17.10
C ILE A 54 -2.45 -7.84 18.29
N ARG A 55 -1.21 -8.27 18.04
CA ARG A 55 -0.21 -8.45 19.10
C ARG A 55 0.08 -7.14 19.84
N GLY A 56 0.18 -6.02 19.12
CA GLY A 56 0.44 -4.72 19.71
C GLY A 56 -0.74 -4.14 20.50
N VAL A 57 -1.98 -4.39 20.06
CA VAL A 57 -3.21 -3.91 20.74
C VAL A 57 -3.54 -4.72 21.98
N ASP A 58 -3.20 -6.03 22.00
CA ASP A 58 -3.50 -7.00 23.09
C ASP A 58 -5.00 -7.12 23.44
N ASP A 59 -5.87 -6.69 22.53
CA ASP A 59 -7.34 -6.83 22.57
C ASP A 59 -7.89 -7.08 21.16
N ALA A 60 -8.29 -8.30 20.88
CA ALA A 60 -8.76 -8.69 19.56
C ALA A 60 -10.04 -7.95 19.13
N ASN A 61 -10.93 -7.59 20.07
CA ASN A 61 -12.15 -6.84 19.75
C ASN A 61 -11.78 -5.41 19.34
N LEU A 62 -10.91 -4.75 20.10
CA LEU A 62 -10.44 -3.41 19.77
C LEU A 62 -9.67 -3.40 18.46
N ALA A 63 -8.78 -4.39 18.23
CA ALA A 63 -8.06 -4.55 16.96
C ALA A 63 -9.04 -4.67 15.78
N THR A 64 -10.09 -5.48 15.89
CA THR A 64 -11.11 -5.61 14.86
C THR A 64 -11.87 -4.30 14.60
N VAL A 65 -12.19 -3.55 15.64
CA VAL A 65 -12.83 -2.23 15.49
C VAL A 65 -11.90 -1.24 14.78
N LEU A 66 -10.62 -1.25 15.10
CA LEU A 66 -9.63 -0.39 14.43
C LEU A 66 -9.46 -0.74 12.96
N VAL A 67 -9.42 -2.04 12.61
CA VAL A 67 -9.41 -2.50 11.21
C VAL A 67 -10.66 -2.02 10.48
N ALA A 68 -11.84 -2.19 11.08
CA ALA A 68 -13.09 -1.73 10.49
C ALA A 68 -13.12 -0.20 10.33
N ALA A 69 -12.56 0.54 11.28
CA ALA A 69 -12.45 2.00 11.22
C ALA A 69 -11.51 2.44 10.09
N GLY A 70 -10.36 1.77 9.90
CA GLY A 70 -9.44 2.03 8.81
C GLY A 70 -10.08 1.78 7.44
N PHE A 71 -10.75 0.63 7.29
CA PHE A 71 -11.48 0.28 6.07
C PHE A 71 -12.58 1.31 5.73
N LEU A 72 -13.45 1.59 6.70
CA LEU A 72 -14.55 2.54 6.52
C LEU A 72 -14.03 3.96 6.32
N GLY A 73 -13.00 4.37 7.05
CA GLY A 73 -12.39 5.69 6.94
C GLY A 73 -11.85 5.94 5.53
N PHE A 74 -11.09 4.99 4.97
CA PHE A 74 -10.57 5.11 3.62
C PHE A 74 -11.69 5.09 2.57
N PHE A 75 -12.67 4.18 2.71
CA PHE A 75 -13.88 4.18 1.88
C PHE A 75 -14.58 5.54 1.86
N LEU A 76 -14.80 6.15 3.04
CA LEU A 76 -15.48 7.43 3.14
C LEU A 76 -14.66 8.55 2.48
N VAL A 77 -13.36 8.59 2.72
CA VAL A 77 -12.46 9.58 2.10
C VAL A 77 -12.54 9.48 0.58
N GLU A 78 -12.37 8.27 0.04
CA GLU A 78 -12.44 8.05 -1.42
C GLU A 78 -13.82 8.44 -1.98
N ARG A 79 -14.91 8.01 -1.35
CA ARG A 79 -16.27 8.32 -1.83
C ARG A 79 -16.61 9.80 -1.73
N LEU A 80 -16.22 10.46 -0.65
CA LEU A 80 -16.41 11.92 -0.52
C LEU A 80 -15.62 12.68 -1.58
N LEU A 81 -14.39 12.28 -1.88
CA LEU A 81 -13.59 12.88 -2.94
C LEU A 81 -14.20 12.67 -4.32
N VAL A 82 -14.71 11.44 -4.60
CA VAL A 82 -15.41 11.15 -5.86
C VAL A 82 -16.72 11.94 -5.96
N LEU A 83 -17.53 12.02 -4.90
CA LEU A 83 -18.78 12.77 -4.88
C LEU A 83 -18.55 14.27 -5.02
N HIS A 84 -17.58 14.83 -4.30
CA HIS A 84 -17.25 16.27 -4.40
C HIS A 84 -16.83 16.68 -5.83
N ASN A 85 -16.15 15.78 -6.55
CA ASN A 85 -15.73 16.05 -7.92
C ASN A 85 -16.82 15.78 -8.98
N ARG A 86 -17.95 15.15 -8.62
CA ARG A 86 -19.09 14.94 -9.55
C ARG A 86 -19.84 16.21 -9.88
N ASP A 87 -19.93 17.16 -8.96
CA ASP A 87 -20.63 18.43 -9.15
C ASP A 87 -19.88 19.42 -10.06
N GLU A 88 -18.58 19.20 -10.28
CA GLU A 88 -17.76 19.99 -11.22
C GLU A 88 -17.62 19.35 -12.60
N ALA A 89 -18.51 18.42 -12.96
CA ALA A 89 -18.34 17.48 -14.05
C ALA A 89 -18.51 18.06 -15.46
N LEU A 90 -17.38 18.23 -16.09
CA LEU A 90 -17.17 17.81 -17.48
C LEU A 90 -16.44 16.46 -17.41
N ALA A 91 -17.02 15.40 -17.94
CA ALA A 91 -16.67 13.97 -17.71
C ALA A 91 -15.19 13.60 -17.96
N THR A 92 -14.44 14.37 -18.71
CA THR A 92 -13.00 14.19 -18.98
C THR A 92 -12.11 14.67 -17.82
N LEU A 93 -12.49 15.74 -17.12
CA LEU A 93 -11.72 16.27 -15.97
C LEU A 93 -11.95 15.43 -14.70
N ALA A 94 -13.12 14.79 -14.57
CA ALA A 94 -13.41 13.91 -13.44
C ALA A 94 -12.51 12.66 -13.43
N GLY A 95 -12.25 12.06 -14.58
CA GLY A 95 -11.36 10.88 -14.69
C GLY A 95 -9.93 11.19 -14.27
N GLU A 96 -9.35 12.32 -14.73
CA GLU A 96 -7.99 12.72 -14.35
C GLU A 96 -7.85 12.94 -12.84
N ARG A 97 -8.82 13.59 -12.22
CA ARG A 97 -8.85 13.83 -10.76
C ARG A 97 -8.96 12.53 -9.96
N VAL A 98 -9.80 11.57 -10.39
CA VAL A 98 -9.91 10.26 -9.73
C VAL A 98 -8.58 9.50 -9.76
N GLY A 99 -7.88 9.51 -10.89
CA GLY A 99 -6.55 8.90 -10.99
C GLY A 99 -5.51 9.55 -10.07
N ILE A 100 -5.55 10.88 -9.95
CA ILE A 100 -4.68 11.63 -9.02
C ILE A 100 -5.02 11.31 -7.57
N LEU A 101 -6.29 11.18 -7.23
CA LEU A 101 -6.73 10.84 -5.86
C LEU A 101 -6.29 9.44 -5.46
N GLY A 102 -6.39 8.45 -6.35
CA GLY A 102 -5.87 7.10 -6.11
C GLY A 102 -4.36 7.10 -5.89
N ALA A 103 -3.61 7.82 -6.75
CA ALA A 103 -2.16 7.95 -6.60
C ALA A 103 -1.78 8.71 -5.32
N ALA A 104 -2.52 9.75 -4.94
CA ALA A 104 -2.31 10.47 -3.69
C ALA A 104 -2.59 9.57 -2.47
N GLY A 105 -3.66 8.78 -2.50
CA GLY A 105 -3.97 7.79 -1.47
C GLY A 105 -2.84 6.79 -1.28
N LEU A 106 -2.30 6.23 -2.40
CA LEU A 106 -1.14 5.33 -2.36
C LEU A 106 0.12 6.04 -1.83
N SER A 107 0.36 7.29 -2.21
CA SER A 107 1.52 8.04 -1.69
C SER A 107 1.41 8.33 -0.18
N VAL A 108 0.21 8.59 0.33
CA VAL A 108 -0.04 8.69 1.79
C VAL A 108 0.20 7.34 2.45
N HIS A 109 -0.24 6.26 1.83
CA HIS A 109 0.01 4.90 2.25
C HIS A 109 1.53 4.61 2.35
N SER A 110 2.28 4.81 1.28
CA SER A 110 3.73 4.63 1.27
C SER A 110 4.44 5.50 2.33
N PHE A 111 3.93 6.71 2.62
CA PHE A 111 4.44 7.52 3.72
C PHE A 111 4.21 6.85 5.09
N LEU A 112 3.02 6.25 5.30
CA LEU A 112 2.70 5.52 6.52
C LEU A 112 3.55 4.25 6.67
N ASP A 113 3.88 3.56 5.57
CA ASP A 113 4.83 2.45 5.58
C ASP A 113 6.20 2.88 6.10
N GLY A 114 6.69 3.98 5.57
CA GLY A 114 7.92 4.58 6.08
C GLY A 114 7.84 4.94 7.55
N LEU A 115 6.74 5.55 8.01
CA LEU A 115 6.49 5.82 9.42
C LEU A 115 6.58 4.54 10.25
N GLY A 116 5.93 3.46 9.78
CA GLY A 116 5.96 2.13 10.40
C GLY A 116 7.39 1.59 10.53
N ILE A 117 8.20 1.68 9.45
CA ILE A 117 9.63 1.31 9.49
C ILE A 117 10.38 2.14 10.55
N GLY A 118 10.21 3.47 10.53
CA GLY A 118 10.87 4.37 11.46
C GLY A 118 10.51 4.07 12.92
N PHE A 119 9.24 3.89 13.21
CA PHE A 119 8.74 3.53 14.55
C PHE A 119 9.26 2.18 15.02
N ALA A 120 9.16 1.15 14.14
CA ALA A 120 9.58 -0.21 14.49
C ALA A 120 11.07 -0.30 14.83
N PHE A 121 11.94 0.40 14.10
CA PHE A 121 13.36 0.53 14.45
C PHE A 121 13.59 1.37 15.71
N GLY A 122 12.66 2.24 16.06
CA GLY A 122 12.66 2.96 17.35
C GLY A 122 12.42 2.03 18.54
N VAL A 123 11.61 0.98 18.35
CA VAL A 123 11.33 -0.05 19.36
C VAL A 123 12.53 -1.00 19.50
N ASN A 124 12.85 -1.76 18.47
CA ASN A 124 14.03 -2.62 18.39
C ASN A 124 14.37 -2.99 16.95
N SER A 125 15.60 -3.53 16.74
CA SER A 125 16.08 -3.86 15.40
C SER A 125 15.36 -5.03 14.76
N THR A 126 14.88 -6.01 15.53
CA THR A 126 14.18 -7.19 15.01
C THR A 126 12.82 -6.77 14.46
N THR A 127 12.03 -6.05 15.26
CA THR A 127 10.73 -5.51 14.81
C THR A 127 10.91 -4.58 13.60
N GLY A 128 11.93 -3.72 13.63
CA GLY A 128 12.23 -2.85 12.50
C GLY A 128 12.56 -3.60 11.20
N LEU A 129 13.31 -4.68 11.30
CA LEU A 129 13.64 -5.51 10.12
C LEU A 129 12.42 -6.27 9.60
N LEU A 130 11.56 -6.78 10.47
CA LEU A 130 10.33 -7.47 10.07
C LEU A 130 9.39 -6.51 9.31
N VAL A 131 9.13 -5.33 9.88
CA VAL A 131 8.30 -4.31 9.21
C VAL A 131 8.92 -3.87 7.88
N PHE A 132 10.24 -3.70 7.81
CA PHE A 132 10.92 -3.37 6.56
C PHE A 132 10.75 -4.46 5.50
N ILE A 133 10.91 -5.75 5.87
CA ILE A 133 10.72 -6.87 4.93
C ILE A 133 9.28 -6.89 4.42
N ALA A 134 8.31 -6.68 5.31
CA ALA A 134 6.91 -6.57 4.94
C ALA A 134 6.70 -5.47 3.89
N VAL A 135 7.14 -4.25 4.19
CA VAL A 135 6.98 -3.08 3.31
C VAL A 135 7.66 -3.31 1.96
N VAL A 136 8.95 -3.66 1.93
CA VAL A 136 9.67 -3.83 0.66
C VAL A 136 9.10 -4.94 -0.22
N SER A 137 8.43 -5.93 0.37
CA SER A 137 7.81 -7.04 -0.36
C SER A 137 6.60 -6.60 -1.20
N HIS A 138 5.92 -5.51 -0.83
CA HIS A 138 4.79 -4.97 -1.58
C HIS A 138 5.05 -3.63 -2.30
N ASP A 139 6.10 -2.91 -1.97
CA ASP A 139 6.46 -1.63 -2.61
C ASP A 139 6.53 -1.67 -4.14
N PHE A 140 6.96 -2.82 -4.69
CA PHE A 140 6.90 -3.02 -6.14
C PHE A 140 5.45 -2.91 -6.66
N ALA A 141 4.49 -3.48 -5.91
CA ALA A 141 3.09 -3.41 -6.24
C ALA A 141 2.56 -1.97 -6.14
N ASP A 142 2.98 -1.21 -5.14
CA ASP A 142 2.54 0.16 -4.92
C ASP A 142 2.97 1.09 -6.05
N GLY A 143 4.22 1.01 -6.46
CA GLY A 143 4.69 1.78 -7.61
C GLY A 143 3.98 1.42 -8.92
N LEU A 144 3.66 0.14 -9.12
CA LEU A 144 2.88 -0.32 -10.25
C LEU A 144 1.45 0.21 -10.19
N ASN A 145 0.83 0.14 -9.03
CA ASN A 145 -0.55 0.59 -8.80
C ASN A 145 -0.68 2.10 -8.96
N THR A 146 0.24 2.90 -8.39
CA THR A 146 0.29 4.35 -8.54
C THR A 146 0.31 4.77 -10.01
N VAL A 147 1.17 4.16 -10.81
CA VAL A 147 1.22 4.41 -12.25
C VAL A 147 -0.07 3.97 -12.95
N SER A 148 -0.60 2.80 -12.58
CA SER A 148 -1.81 2.24 -13.17
C SER A 148 -3.03 3.13 -12.96
N TYR A 149 -3.22 3.65 -11.74
CA TYR A 149 -4.31 4.58 -11.42
C TYR A 149 -4.27 5.82 -12.31
N VAL A 150 -3.12 6.47 -12.42
CA VAL A 150 -2.99 7.69 -13.21
C VAL A 150 -3.16 7.40 -14.70
N LEU A 151 -2.53 6.34 -15.24
CA LEU A 151 -2.60 6.02 -16.67
C LEU A 151 -4.01 5.67 -17.12
N ARG A 152 -4.76 4.93 -16.29
CA ARG A 152 -6.12 4.51 -16.64
C ARG A 152 -7.09 5.67 -16.70
N GLN A 153 -6.98 6.60 -15.79
CA GLN A 153 -7.91 7.71 -15.68
C GLN A 153 -7.57 8.88 -16.60
N SER A 154 -6.28 9.16 -16.82
CA SER A 154 -5.85 10.32 -17.59
C SER A 154 -5.07 9.99 -18.87
N GLY A 155 -4.52 8.78 -18.99
CA GLY A 155 -3.57 8.42 -20.05
C GLY A 155 -2.25 9.22 -20.00
N ASN A 156 -2.08 10.10 -19.01
CA ASN A 156 -0.98 11.06 -18.93
C ASN A 156 0.28 10.43 -18.31
N ARG A 157 1.19 9.98 -19.15
CA ARG A 157 2.47 9.35 -18.71
C ARG A 157 3.35 10.28 -17.88
N ARG A 158 3.31 11.60 -18.12
CA ARG A 158 4.10 12.57 -17.32
C ARG A 158 3.53 12.72 -15.92
N ALA A 159 2.19 12.77 -15.80
CA ALA A 159 1.53 12.77 -14.51
C ALA A 159 1.81 11.46 -13.76
N ALA A 160 1.70 10.31 -14.41
CA ALA A 160 2.02 9.01 -13.82
C ALA A 160 3.48 8.94 -13.30
N ALA A 161 4.44 9.46 -14.07
CA ALA A 161 5.84 9.49 -13.63
C ALA A 161 6.08 10.45 -12.45
N ARG A 162 5.37 11.59 -12.38
CA ARG A 162 5.44 12.51 -11.23
C ARG A 162 4.89 11.86 -9.97
N TRP A 163 3.72 11.25 -10.06
CA TRP A 163 3.11 10.56 -8.92
C TRP A 163 3.94 9.37 -8.47
N LEU A 164 4.51 8.60 -9.39
CA LEU A 164 5.48 7.56 -9.04
C LEU A 164 6.69 8.11 -8.26
N THR A 165 7.19 9.29 -8.61
CA THR A 165 8.31 9.90 -7.87
C THR A 165 7.90 10.32 -6.47
N ILE A 166 6.70 10.90 -6.32
CA ILE A 166 6.13 11.28 -5.01
C ILE A 166 5.95 10.04 -4.15
N ASP A 167 5.33 9.02 -4.70
CA ASP A 167 5.07 7.74 -4.05
C ASP A 167 6.36 7.05 -3.60
N ALA A 168 7.34 6.93 -4.50
CA ALA A 168 8.63 6.32 -4.19
C ALA A 168 9.43 7.05 -3.10
N LEU A 169 9.30 8.38 -2.99
CA LEU A 169 9.99 9.15 -1.95
C LEU A 169 9.22 9.18 -0.63
N ALA A 170 7.94 8.87 -0.64
CA ALA A 170 7.08 8.94 0.53
C ALA A 170 7.55 8.03 1.69
N PRO A 171 7.96 6.75 1.47
CA PRO A 171 8.46 5.90 2.56
C PRO A 171 9.73 6.45 3.20
N LEU A 172 10.62 7.02 2.40
CA LEU A 172 11.85 7.63 2.93
C LEU A 172 11.54 8.79 3.86
N LEU A 173 10.62 9.68 3.46
CA LEU A 173 10.16 10.79 4.31
C LEU A 173 9.44 10.26 5.55
N GLY A 174 8.59 9.25 5.42
CA GLY A 174 7.93 8.59 6.53
C GLY A 174 8.92 8.00 7.53
N ALA A 175 9.95 7.29 7.05
CA ALA A 175 10.97 6.69 7.91
C ALA A 175 11.79 7.74 8.68
N ILE A 176 12.10 8.88 8.04
CA ILE A 176 12.75 10.01 8.71
C ILE A 176 11.85 10.52 9.84
N VAL A 177 10.59 10.82 9.57
CA VAL A 177 9.64 11.34 10.57
C VAL A 177 9.43 10.30 11.68
N GLY A 178 9.18 9.04 11.34
CA GLY A 178 8.99 7.95 12.30
C GLY A 178 10.21 7.70 13.19
N SER A 179 11.42 7.92 12.67
CA SER A 179 12.66 7.80 13.46
C SER A 179 12.87 8.94 14.45
N LEU A 180 12.20 10.08 14.27
CA LEU A 180 12.26 11.23 15.15
C LEU A 180 11.20 11.20 16.28
N VAL A 181 10.19 10.33 16.12
CA VAL A 181 9.07 10.21 17.06
C VAL A 181 9.19 8.90 17.84
N ALA A 182 9.23 8.97 19.16
CA ALA A 182 9.15 7.79 20.00
C ALA A 182 7.70 7.30 20.05
N ILE A 183 7.47 6.05 19.63
CA ILE A 183 6.18 5.38 19.76
C ILE A 183 6.34 4.09 20.57
N SER A 184 5.35 3.77 21.40
CA SER A 184 5.31 2.48 22.11
C SER A 184 4.81 1.37 21.16
N GLU A 185 5.16 0.10 21.47
CA GLU A 185 4.67 -1.06 20.72
C GLU A 185 3.14 -1.09 20.67
N HIS A 186 2.49 -0.71 21.78
CA HIS A 186 1.04 -0.63 21.87
C HIS A 186 0.44 0.41 20.91
N ASN A 187 0.99 1.61 20.84
CA ASN A 187 0.53 2.62 19.88
C ASN A 187 0.82 2.25 18.43
N LEU A 188 1.92 1.55 18.17
CA LEU A 188 2.21 0.98 16.85
C LEU A 188 1.14 -0.03 16.45
N GLY A 189 0.70 -0.90 17.38
CA GLY A 189 -0.39 -1.85 17.15
C GLY A 189 -1.68 -1.18 16.69
N TYR A 190 -2.07 -0.06 17.29
CA TYR A 190 -3.25 0.70 16.86
C TYR A 190 -3.11 1.22 15.42
N VAL A 191 -1.96 1.77 15.08
CA VAL A 191 -1.67 2.26 13.73
C VAL A 191 -1.72 1.12 12.73
N LEU A 192 -1.10 -0.02 13.02
CA LEU A 192 -1.10 -1.20 12.14
C LEU A 192 -2.51 -1.76 11.92
N CYS A 193 -3.37 -1.80 12.95
CA CYS A 193 -4.75 -2.25 12.78
C CYS A 193 -5.56 -1.34 11.83
N ILE A 194 -5.48 -0.02 12.01
CA ILE A 194 -6.13 0.94 11.11
C ILE A 194 -5.60 0.75 9.69
N TYR A 195 -4.33 0.56 9.56
CA TYR A 195 -3.60 0.39 8.32
C TYR A 195 -4.00 -0.89 7.58
N CYS A 196 -4.13 -1.99 8.32
CA CYS A 196 -4.68 -3.24 7.78
C CYS A 196 -6.05 -3.01 7.11
N GLY A 197 -6.93 -2.23 7.75
CA GLY A 197 -8.23 -1.88 7.18
C GLY A 197 -8.12 -1.11 5.86
N ILE A 198 -7.20 -0.15 5.77
CA ILE A 198 -6.90 0.60 4.55
C ILE A 198 -6.42 -0.34 3.44
N PHE A 199 -5.49 -1.23 3.74
CA PHE A 199 -4.98 -2.22 2.79
C PHE A 199 -6.04 -3.17 2.28
N LEU A 200 -6.90 -3.65 3.18
CA LEU A 200 -8.02 -4.50 2.78
C LEU A 200 -8.97 -3.76 1.82
N TYR A 201 -9.22 -2.48 2.06
CA TYR A 201 -10.02 -1.69 1.13
C TYR A 201 -9.36 -1.59 -0.24
N ILE A 202 -8.11 -1.13 -0.31
CA ILE A 202 -7.36 -0.97 -1.56
C ILE A 202 -7.27 -2.30 -2.31
N GLY A 203 -6.87 -3.37 -1.63
CA GLY A 203 -6.71 -4.68 -2.25
C GLY A 203 -8.01 -5.29 -2.74
N ALA A 204 -9.02 -5.37 -1.86
CA ALA A 204 -10.25 -6.10 -2.13
C ALA A 204 -11.31 -5.28 -2.89
N CYS A 205 -11.37 -3.94 -2.69
CA CYS A 205 -12.40 -3.10 -3.29
C CYS A 205 -11.93 -2.38 -4.55
N ASP A 206 -10.62 -2.14 -4.71
CA ASP A 206 -10.08 -1.43 -5.87
C ASP A 206 -9.30 -2.35 -6.81
N LEU A 207 -8.22 -2.98 -6.31
CA LEU A 207 -7.28 -3.71 -7.18
C LEU A 207 -7.87 -5.01 -7.72
N LEU A 208 -8.47 -5.85 -6.86
CA LEU A 208 -9.00 -7.15 -7.30
C LEU A 208 -10.22 -7.02 -8.24
N PRO A 209 -11.23 -6.19 -7.98
CA PRO A 209 -12.33 -5.99 -8.91
C PRO A 209 -11.87 -5.49 -10.27
N GLU A 210 -10.90 -4.59 -10.27
CA GLU A 210 -10.29 -4.06 -11.47
C GLU A 210 -9.55 -5.13 -12.28
N ALA A 211 -8.69 -5.89 -11.61
CA ALA A 211 -7.93 -6.98 -12.21
C ALA A 211 -8.85 -8.03 -12.84
N HIS A 212 -9.99 -8.28 -12.21
CA HIS A 212 -10.95 -9.32 -12.58
C HIS A 212 -12.20 -8.80 -13.32
N ALA A 213 -12.22 -7.53 -13.77
CA ALA A 213 -13.31 -6.98 -14.57
C ALA A 213 -13.66 -7.83 -15.82
N GLN A 214 -12.67 -8.57 -16.33
CA GLN A 214 -12.86 -9.61 -17.33
C GLN A 214 -12.36 -10.94 -16.78
N SER A 215 -13.17 -11.99 -16.88
CA SER A 215 -12.82 -13.33 -16.39
C SER A 215 -11.59 -13.88 -17.13
N SER A 216 -10.59 -14.33 -16.36
CA SER A 216 -9.36 -14.94 -16.90
C SER A 216 -8.73 -15.87 -15.87
N TRP A 217 -8.55 -17.13 -16.22
CA TRP A 217 -7.85 -18.10 -15.38
C TRP A 217 -6.40 -17.70 -15.07
N THR A 218 -5.74 -17.04 -16.01
CA THR A 218 -4.38 -16.51 -15.80
C THR A 218 -4.37 -15.48 -14.67
N ARG A 219 -5.34 -14.55 -14.64
CA ARG A 219 -5.43 -13.54 -13.59
C ARG A 219 -5.78 -14.16 -12.24
N VAL A 220 -6.70 -15.14 -12.20
CA VAL A 220 -6.98 -15.91 -10.97
C VAL A 220 -5.71 -16.58 -10.46
N GLY A 221 -4.95 -17.24 -11.34
CA GLY A 221 -3.67 -17.86 -10.97
C GLY A 221 -2.63 -16.85 -10.46
N LEU A 222 -2.55 -15.65 -11.06
CA LEU A 222 -1.63 -14.58 -10.63
C LEU A 222 -2.03 -14.01 -9.27
N THR A 223 -3.32 -13.80 -9.00
CA THR A 223 -3.80 -13.38 -7.68
C THR A 223 -3.43 -14.41 -6.60
N ALA A 224 -3.67 -15.69 -6.88
CA ALA A 224 -3.28 -16.78 -5.98
C ALA A 224 -1.77 -16.85 -5.79
N LEU A 225 -0.98 -16.61 -6.84
CA LEU A 225 0.49 -16.56 -6.77
C LEU A 225 0.95 -15.40 -5.90
N GLY A 226 0.39 -14.19 -6.06
CA GLY A 226 0.71 -13.02 -5.23
C GLY A 226 0.46 -13.31 -3.75
N PHE A 227 -0.70 -13.90 -3.44
CA PHE A 227 -1.03 -14.32 -2.09
C PHE A 227 -0.05 -15.38 -1.55
N ALA A 228 0.26 -16.39 -2.36
CA ALA A 228 1.19 -17.46 -1.97
C ALA A 228 2.63 -16.98 -1.75
N LEU A 229 3.08 -15.98 -2.52
CA LEU A 229 4.40 -15.36 -2.33
C LEU A 229 4.51 -14.72 -0.95
N ILE A 230 3.54 -13.91 -0.55
CA ILE A 230 3.53 -13.28 0.78
C ILE A 230 3.37 -14.32 1.88
N PHE A 231 2.49 -15.31 1.70
CA PHE A 231 2.39 -16.44 2.64
C PHE A 231 3.74 -17.13 2.86
N ALA A 232 4.50 -17.38 1.78
CA ALA A 232 5.82 -17.98 1.90
C ALA A 232 6.81 -17.04 2.62
N VAL A 233 6.80 -15.74 2.30
CA VAL A 233 7.67 -14.76 2.95
C VAL A 233 7.39 -14.66 4.44
N THR A 234 6.12 -14.55 4.84
CA THR A 234 5.75 -14.46 6.27
C THR A 234 6.15 -15.73 7.05
N ARG A 235 5.99 -16.92 6.43
CA ARG A 235 6.42 -18.18 7.06
C ARG A 235 7.92 -18.30 7.22
N VAL A 236 8.70 -17.83 6.25
CA VAL A 236 10.17 -17.82 6.33
C VAL A 236 10.66 -16.76 7.33
N ALA A 237 10.01 -15.61 7.39
CA ALA A 237 10.32 -14.54 8.33
C ALA A 237 9.92 -14.87 9.79
N GLY A 238 9.10 -15.89 10.01
CA GLY A 238 8.67 -16.29 11.37
C GLY A 238 7.58 -15.36 11.95
N VAL A 239 6.82 -14.70 11.08
CA VAL A 239 5.69 -13.82 11.44
C VAL A 239 4.39 -14.59 11.46
#